data_a25c17334baa9d0dcc9d52facfba2a98
#
_entry.id   a25c17334baa9d0dcc9d52facfba2a98
#
_cell.length_a   1.000
_cell.length_b   1.000
_cell.length_c   1.000
_cell.angle_alpha   90.00
_cell.angle_beta   90.00
_cell.angle_gamma   90.00
#
_symmetry.space_group_name_H-M   'P 1'
#
loop_
_entity.id
_entity.type
_entity.pdbx_description
1 polymer ?
#
loop_
_entity_poly.entity_id
_entity_poly.type
_entity_poly.pdbx_seq_one_letter_code
_entity_poly.pdbx_strand_id
1 'polypeptide(L)'
;MVSASAKRQAVRRVVEEGLCSERRACRYLGLRRSSCQYRSQEAPEATKKLVKRIVWLSRKYPRYGYRRIRALLLREGWKAGRKFVQRIRRQEGLGVKGRGPRRRRRGHSTALPTRATRLNEVWSWDFVHDRTDNGSSLKMLTLMDEYSRQCLKIRVSRKLKAKDVLDALAEAMAERGVPAHIRSDNGPEFIAREVQDWLEEMGICTIYIEPGSPWQNGHIESFHNRLRDECLNQELFLSVAEARVVIEEWRGFYNRVHPHSRLGFLNPDEFATSVAQLEPVPGT
;
A
#
# COMPACT_ATOMS: atom_id res chain seq x y z
N MET A 1 -33.09 -3.08 -14.82
CA MET A 1 -34.14 -3.22 -13.77
C MET A 1 -34.25 -1.91 -12.99
N VAL A 2 -35.48 -1.41 -12.79
CA VAL A 2 -35.74 -0.18 -12.02
C VAL A 2 -35.60 -0.50 -10.53
N SER A 3 -34.85 0.34 -9.78
CA SER A 3 -34.60 0.14 -8.35
C SER A 3 -35.90 0.24 -7.51
N ALA A 4 -35.97 -0.43 -6.37
CA ALA A 4 -37.12 -0.33 -5.46
C ALA A 4 -37.35 1.12 -4.94
N SER A 5 -36.29 1.94 -4.86
CA SER A 5 -36.39 3.36 -4.53
C SER A 5 -37.09 4.16 -5.63
N ALA A 6 -36.70 3.95 -6.86
CA ALA A 6 -37.34 4.63 -8.01
C ALA A 6 -38.83 4.22 -8.14
N LYS A 7 -39.13 2.93 -7.93
CA LYS A 7 -40.54 2.47 -7.89
C LYS A 7 -41.35 3.13 -6.78
N ARG A 8 -40.78 3.31 -5.58
CA ARG A 8 -41.43 4.05 -4.47
C ARG A 8 -41.74 5.50 -4.83
N GLN A 9 -40.80 6.18 -5.46
CA GLN A 9 -40.99 7.56 -5.91
C GLN A 9 -42.12 7.64 -6.97
N ALA A 10 -42.13 6.71 -7.92
CA ALA A 10 -43.19 6.65 -8.92
C ALA A 10 -44.57 6.38 -8.30
N VAL A 11 -44.67 5.46 -7.32
CA VAL A 11 -45.92 5.21 -6.58
C VAL A 11 -46.39 6.48 -5.87
N ARG A 12 -45.50 7.19 -5.15
CA ARG A 12 -45.86 8.43 -4.45
C ARG A 12 -46.39 9.46 -5.42
N ARG A 13 -45.70 9.71 -6.53
CA ARG A 13 -46.09 10.68 -7.53
C ARG A 13 -47.47 10.38 -8.11
N VAL A 14 -47.73 9.13 -8.50
CA VAL A 14 -49.02 8.72 -9.06
C VAL A 14 -50.19 8.89 -8.05
N VAL A 15 -49.90 8.66 -6.75
CA VAL A 15 -50.88 8.86 -5.68
C VAL A 15 -51.12 10.35 -5.40
N GLU A 16 -50.06 11.16 -5.36
CA GLU A 16 -50.12 12.61 -5.17
C GLU A 16 -50.88 13.31 -6.34
N GLU A 17 -50.68 12.84 -7.56
CA GLU A 17 -51.40 13.30 -8.75
C GLU A 17 -52.86 12.80 -8.83
N GLY A 18 -53.32 12.01 -7.83
CA GLY A 18 -54.70 11.52 -7.74
C GLY A 18 -55.09 10.47 -8.80
N LEU A 19 -54.11 9.93 -9.55
CA LEU A 19 -54.38 9.02 -10.67
C LEU A 19 -54.88 7.66 -10.24
N CYS A 20 -54.43 7.13 -9.09
CA CYS A 20 -54.95 5.91 -8.51
C CYS A 20 -54.54 5.73 -7.05
N SER A 21 -55.18 4.77 -6.36
CA SER A 21 -54.81 4.43 -4.96
C SER A 21 -53.42 3.81 -4.87
N GLU A 22 -52.74 3.95 -3.72
CA GLU A 22 -51.43 3.33 -3.44
C GLU A 22 -51.40 1.83 -3.71
N ARG A 23 -52.48 1.12 -3.36
CA ARG A 23 -52.61 -0.33 -3.59
C ARG A 23 -52.59 -0.66 -5.08
N ARG A 24 -53.24 0.15 -5.90
CA ARG A 24 -53.32 -0.02 -7.36
C ARG A 24 -51.97 0.35 -8.03
N ALA A 25 -51.36 1.46 -7.63
CA ALA A 25 -50.06 1.89 -8.09
C ALA A 25 -48.97 0.86 -7.76
N CYS A 26 -48.96 0.31 -6.54
CA CYS A 26 -48.03 -0.74 -6.13
C CYS A 26 -48.17 -2.02 -6.99
N ARG A 27 -49.40 -2.41 -7.33
CA ARG A 27 -49.66 -3.57 -8.17
C ARG A 27 -49.13 -3.36 -9.59
N TYR A 28 -49.41 -2.21 -10.20
CA TYR A 28 -48.93 -1.88 -11.55
C TYR A 28 -47.42 -1.81 -11.67
N LEU A 29 -46.75 -1.24 -10.66
CA LEU A 29 -45.30 -1.10 -10.66
C LEU A 29 -44.56 -2.34 -10.10
N GLY A 30 -45.29 -3.41 -9.76
CA GLY A 30 -44.68 -4.60 -9.22
C GLY A 30 -43.88 -4.34 -7.94
N LEU A 31 -44.44 -3.53 -7.02
CA LEU A 31 -43.83 -3.21 -5.73
C LEU A 31 -44.72 -3.72 -4.59
N ARG A 32 -44.12 -4.44 -3.64
CA ARG A 32 -44.87 -4.84 -2.43
C ARG A 32 -45.26 -3.61 -1.62
N ARG A 33 -46.48 -3.54 -1.11
CA ARG A 33 -46.96 -2.39 -0.33
C ARG A 33 -46.13 -2.14 0.93
N SER A 34 -45.68 -3.17 1.62
CA SER A 34 -44.72 -3.07 2.71
C SER A 34 -43.40 -2.39 2.31
N SER A 35 -42.93 -2.68 1.09
CA SER A 35 -41.74 -2.01 0.53
C SER A 35 -42.03 -0.57 0.10
N CYS A 36 -43.28 -0.23 -0.27
CA CYS A 36 -43.69 1.14 -0.55
C CYS A 36 -43.75 1.99 0.73
N GLN A 37 -44.31 1.44 1.78
CA GLN A 37 -44.48 2.10 3.09
C GLN A 37 -43.20 2.11 3.92
N TYR A 38 -42.16 1.40 3.50
CA TYR A 38 -40.88 1.38 4.20
C TYR A 38 -40.29 2.80 4.31
N ARG A 39 -40.21 3.28 5.53
CA ARG A 39 -39.47 4.51 5.87
C ARG A 39 -38.09 4.11 6.33
N SER A 40 -37.08 4.66 5.70
CA SER A 40 -35.70 4.47 6.16
C SER A 40 -35.57 5.09 7.55
N GLN A 41 -35.26 4.29 8.54
CA GLN A 41 -34.92 4.82 9.86
C GLN A 41 -33.61 5.59 9.76
N GLU A 42 -33.51 6.67 10.51
CA GLU A 42 -32.24 7.39 10.64
C GLU A 42 -31.17 6.44 11.19
N ALA A 43 -29.99 6.51 10.60
CA ALA A 43 -28.88 5.72 11.08
C ALA A 43 -28.52 6.12 12.52
N PRO A 44 -28.25 5.18 13.42
CA PRO A 44 -27.79 5.46 14.78
C PRO A 44 -26.60 6.43 14.76
N GLU A 45 -26.47 7.26 15.78
CA GLU A 45 -25.41 8.29 15.86
C GLU A 45 -24.01 7.68 15.75
N ALA A 46 -23.80 6.50 16.34
CA ALA A 46 -22.55 5.74 16.18
C ALA A 46 -22.25 5.41 14.70
N THR A 47 -23.27 5.09 13.90
CA THR A 47 -23.12 4.83 12.47
C THR A 47 -22.78 6.12 11.70
N LYS A 48 -23.43 7.25 12.05
CA LYS A 48 -23.13 8.56 11.46
C LYS A 48 -21.67 8.96 11.72
N LYS A 49 -21.19 8.77 12.96
CA LYS A 49 -19.78 9.00 13.34
C LYS A 49 -18.81 8.11 12.53
N LEU A 50 -19.13 6.82 12.41
CA LEU A 50 -18.33 5.89 11.62
C LEU A 50 -18.26 6.30 10.14
N VAL A 51 -19.38 6.71 9.54
CA VAL A 51 -19.43 7.21 8.16
C VAL A 51 -18.52 8.42 7.98
N LYS A 52 -18.63 9.42 8.88
CA LYS A 52 -17.75 10.59 8.87
C LYS A 52 -16.27 10.18 8.92
N ARG A 53 -15.91 9.20 9.78
CA ARG A 53 -14.54 8.71 9.91
C ARG A 53 -14.06 7.98 8.65
N ILE A 54 -14.92 7.16 8.03
CA ILE A 54 -14.61 6.50 6.73
C ILE A 54 -14.28 7.55 5.67
N VAL A 55 -15.09 8.59 5.55
CA VAL A 55 -14.91 9.67 4.56
C VAL A 55 -13.60 10.41 4.84
N TRP A 56 -13.35 10.78 6.09
CA TRP A 56 -12.14 11.48 6.49
C TRP A 56 -10.87 10.67 6.16
N LEU A 57 -10.81 9.40 6.57
CA LEU A 57 -9.68 8.52 6.25
C LEU A 57 -9.50 8.33 4.74
N SER A 58 -10.61 8.23 4.00
CA SER A 58 -10.55 8.04 2.56
C SER A 58 -10.04 9.27 1.81
N ARG A 59 -10.32 10.48 2.32
CA ARG A 59 -9.78 11.74 1.79
C ARG A 59 -8.32 11.94 2.18
N LYS A 60 -7.97 11.61 3.44
CA LYS A 60 -6.59 11.67 3.92
C LYS A 60 -5.67 10.71 3.18
N TYR A 61 -6.17 9.53 2.79
CA TYR A 61 -5.41 8.50 2.08
C TYR A 61 -6.09 8.13 0.75
N PRO A 62 -6.04 8.99 -0.26
CA PRO A 62 -6.83 8.82 -1.50
C PRO A 62 -6.42 7.59 -2.30
N ARG A 63 -5.18 7.12 -2.15
CA ARG A 63 -4.65 5.92 -2.81
C ARG A 63 -5.01 4.61 -2.10
N TYR A 64 -5.64 4.69 -0.90
CA TYR A 64 -6.01 3.49 -0.16
C TYR A 64 -7.35 2.91 -0.63
N GLY A 65 -7.35 1.63 -0.97
CA GLY A 65 -8.57 0.87 -1.20
C GLY A 65 -9.34 0.62 0.11
N TYR A 66 -10.62 0.24 0.01
CA TYR A 66 -11.51 0.00 1.16
C TYR A 66 -10.93 -0.99 2.19
N ARG A 67 -10.09 -1.94 1.77
CA ARG A 67 -9.47 -2.92 2.69
C ARG A 67 -8.48 -2.26 3.64
N ARG A 68 -7.64 -1.33 3.14
CA ARG A 68 -6.70 -0.56 3.96
C ARG A 68 -7.41 0.45 4.84
N ILE A 69 -8.41 1.18 4.31
CA ILE A 69 -9.24 2.07 5.12
C ILE A 69 -9.90 1.30 6.27
N ARG A 70 -10.42 0.09 6.00
CA ARG A 70 -10.96 -0.76 7.07
C ARG A 70 -9.90 -1.15 8.10
N ALA A 71 -8.70 -1.49 7.68
CA ALA A 71 -7.61 -1.83 8.60
C ALA A 71 -7.29 -0.66 9.55
N LEU A 72 -7.22 0.57 9.03
CA LEU A 72 -7.05 1.77 9.86
C LEU A 72 -8.21 1.96 10.85
N LEU A 73 -9.44 1.78 10.42
CA LEU A 73 -10.61 1.86 11.29
C LEU A 73 -10.57 0.83 12.42
N LEU A 74 -10.15 -0.40 12.13
CA LEU A 74 -10.03 -1.45 13.14
C LEU A 74 -8.96 -1.12 14.18
N ARG A 75 -7.85 -0.50 13.79
CA ARG A 75 -6.81 0.00 14.70
C ARG A 75 -7.30 1.11 15.60
N GLU A 76 -8.21 1.95 15.11
CA GLU A 76 -8.89 2.99 15.89
C GLU A 76 -10.01 2.44 16.78
N GLY A 77 -10.19 1.11 16.83
CA GLY A 77 -11.24 0.46 17.64
C GLY A 77 -12.64 0.42 17.00
N TRP A 78 -12.80 0.90 15.75
CA TRP A 78 -14.09 0.86 15.08
C TRP A 78 -14.47 -0.54 14.60
N LYS A 79 -15.68 -1.00 14.92
CA LYS A 79 -16.24 -2.23 14.34
C LYS A 79 -16.80 -1.93 12.95
N ALA A 80 -16.01 -2.15 11.89
CA ALA A 80 -16.38 -1.84 10.50
C ALA A 80 -16.36 -3.07 9.60
N GLY A 81 -17.50 -3.42 9.01
CA GLY A 81 -17.63 -4.51 8.03
C GLY A 81 -17.07 -4.11 6.66
N ARG A 82 -16.44 -5.07 5.92
CA ARG A 82 -15.88 -4.83 4.59
C ARG A 82 -16.88 -4.24 3.59
N LYS A 83 -18.08 -4.85 3.51
CA LYS A 83 -19.15 -4.41 2.60
C LYS A 83 -19.65 -3.02 2.96
N PHE A 84 -19.71 -2.69 4.25
CA PHE A 84 -20.15 -1.38 4.73
C PHE A 84 -19.17 -0.28 4.29
N VAL A 85 -17.87 -0.43 4.58
CA VAL A 85 -16.84 0.52 4.17
C VAL A 85 -16.80 0.71 2.66
N GLN A 86 -16.88 -0.39 1.89
CA GLN A 86 -16.92 -0.33 0.44
C GLN A 86 -18.13 0.42 -0.10
N ARG A 87 -19.32 0.18 0.48
CA ARG A 87 -20.57 0.84 0.09
C ARG A 87 -20.49 2.34 0.33
N ILE A 88 -20.10 2.76 1.55
CA ILE A 88 -19.98 4.20 1.88
C ILE A 88 -19.00 4.88 0.92
N ARG A 89 -17.82 4.32 0.71
CA ARG A 89 -16.84 4.90 -0.22
C ARG A 89 -17.36 5.02 -1.65
N ARG A 90 -18.18 4.07 -2.10
CA ARG A 90 -18.82 4.15 -3.43
C ARG A 90 -19.87 5.25 -3.49
N GLN A 91 -20.70 5.36 -2.44
CA GLN A 91 -21.73 6.41 -2.34
C GLN A 91 -21.14 7.82 -2.33
N GLU A 92 -19.99 7.98 -1.66
CA GLU A 92 -19.26 9.25 -1.56
C GLU A 92 -18.30 9.51 -2.74
N GLY A 93 -18.29 8.67 -3.77
CA GLY A 93 -17.39 8.82 -4.92
C GLY A 93 -15.90 8.64 -4.61
N LEU A 94 -15.54 8.05 -3.46
CA LEU A 94 -14.17 7.89 -2.96
C LEU A 94 -13.53 6.57 -3.41
N GLY A 95 -13.97 6.02 -4.53
CA GLY A 95 -13.38 4.82 -5.12
C GLY A 95 -11.99 5.13 -5.68
N VAL A 96 -10.99 4.27 -5.39
CA VAL A 96 -9.70 4.34 -6.09
C VAL A 96 -9.93 3.92 -7.55
N LYS A 97 -9.48 4.74 -8.49
CA LYS A 97 -9.50 4.35 -9.92
C LYS A 97 -8.71 3.04 -10.07
N GLY A 98 -9.38 2.01 -10.57
CA GLY A 98 -8.76 0.71 -10.78
C GLY A 98 -7.61 0.82 -11.78
N ARG A 99 -6.50 0.15 -11.49
CA ARG A 99 -5.51 -0.14 -12.54
C ARG A 99 -6.22 -1.02 -13.58
N GLY A 100 -5.96 -0.80 -14.85
CA GLY A 100 -6.49 -1.62 -15.95
C GLY A 100 -6.29 -3.12 -15.70
N PRO A 101 -6.95 -4.00 -16.47
CA PRO A 101 -6.87 -5.43 -16.27
C PRO A 101 -5.41 -5.88 -16.33
N ARG A 102 -4.95 -6.55 -15.26
CA ARG A 102 -3.62 -7.17 -15.25
C ARG A 102 -3.59 -8.24 -16.34
N ARG A 103 -2.73 -8.13 -17.31
CA ARG A 103 -2.41 -9.25 -18.20
C ARG A 103 -1.97 -10.41 -17.32
N ARG A 104 -2.70 -11.52 -17.35
CA ARG A 104 -2.28 -12.76 -16.69
C ARG A 104 -1.01 -13.22 -17.41
N ARG A 105 0.12 -13.25 -16.70
CA ARG A 105 1.33 -13.91 -17.19
C ARG A 105 0.99 -15.40 -17.38
N ARG A 106 1.14 -15.91 -18.58
CA ARG A 106 1.07 -17.35 -18.89
C ARG A 106 2.52 -17.84 -18.86
N GLY A 107 2.83 -18.81 -18.02
CA GLY A 107 4.16 -19.41 -17.89
C GLY A 107 4.34 -19.99 -16.48
N HIS A 108 5.25 -20.95 -16.36
CA HIS A 108 5.63 -21.51 -15.07
C HIS A 108 6.29 -20.41 -14.22
N SER A 109 5.84 -20.27 -12.98
CA SER A 109 6.54 -19.47 -11.99
C SER A 109 7.83 -20.21 -11.66
N THR A 110 8.96 -19.73 -12.16
CA THR A 110 10.25 -20.13 -11.59
C THR A 110 10.26 -19.62 -10.16
N ALA A 111 10.30 -20.55 -9.22
CA ALA A 111 10.37 -20.24 -7.80
C ALA A 111 11.57 -19.32 -7.55
N LEU A 112 11.37 -18.30 -6.68
CA LEU A 112 12.51 -17.49 -6.21
C LEU A 112 13.53 -18.46 -5.56
N PRO A 113 14.82 -18.40 -5.94
CA PRO A 113 15.83 -19.30 -5.42
C PRO A 113 15.92 -19.23 -3.89
N THR A 114 15.66 -18.05 -3.31
CA THR A 114 15.70 -17.84 -1.86
C THR A 114 14.54 -16.91 -1.47
N ARG A 115 13.61 -17.43 -0.67
CA ARG A 115 12.54 -16.64 -0.06
C ARG A 115 12.89 -16.38 1.38
N ALA A 116 12.92 -15.11 1.76
CA ALA A 116 13.14 -14.74 3.15
C ALA A 116 12.06 -15.33 4.08
N THR A 117 12.52 -15.99 5.15
CA THR A 117 11.70 -16.67 6.18
C THR A 117 11.84 -16.03 7.55
N ARG A 118 12.86 -15.20 7.76
CA ARG A 118 13.15 -14.48 9.00
C ARG A 118 13.64 -13.06 8.72
N LEU A 119 13.71 -12.25 9.77
CA LEU A 119 14.29 -10.91 9.71
C LEU A 119 15.77 -10.97 9.32
N ASN A 120 16.22 -9.99 8.55
CA ASN A 120 17.62 -9.88 8.10
C ASN A 120 18.15 -11.09 7.31
N GLU A 121 17.27 -11.94 6.78
CA GLU A 121 17.73 -13.05 5.92
C GLU A 121 18.06 -12.56 4.52
N VAL A 122 17.16 -11.78 3.90
CA VAL A 122 17.38 -11.20 2.56
C VAL A 122 16.97 -9.74 2.58
N TRP A 123 17.91 -8.87 2.31
CA TRP A 123 17.62 -7.49 1.95
C TRP A 123 17.61 -7.32 0.44
N SER A 124 16.70 -6.53 -0.09
CA SER A 124 16.72 -6.12 -1.50
C SER A 124 16.99 -4.63 -1.60
N TRP A 125 17.81 -4.29 -2.57
CA TRP A 125 18.07 -2.91 -2.93
C TRP A 125 17.77 -2.66 -4.41
N ASP A 126 17.51 -1.39 -4.74
CA ASP A 126 17.33 -0.98 -6.13
C ASP A 126 17.27 0.54 -6.22
N PHE A 127 17.44 1.09 -7.43
CA PHE A 127 17.35 2.51 -7.69
C PHE A 127 15.97 2.93 -8.21
N VAL A 128 15.52 4.09 -7.74
CA VAL A 128 14.37 4.81 -8.29
C VAL A 128 14.84 6.15 -8.80
N HIS A 129 14.36 6.53 -9.97
CA HIS A 129 14.66 7.81 -10.60
C HIS A 129 13.42 8.69 -10.63
N ASP A 130 13.63 9.98 -10.37
CA ASP A 130 12.62 11.03 -10.49
C ASP A 130 13.30 12.37 -10.90
N ARG A 131 12.58 13.46 -10.87
CA ARG A 131 13.08 14.79 -11.20
C ARG A 131 12.49 15.84 -10.27
N THR A 132 13.27 16.89 -10.02
CA THR A 132 12.77 18.11 -9.40
C THR A 132 12.00 18.94 -10.43
N ASP A 133 11.24 19.94 -9.98
CA ASP A 133 10.43 20.83 -10.81
C ASP A 133 11.25 21.48 -11.95
N ASN A 134 12.48 21.86 -11.69
CA ASN A 134 13.40 22.41 -12.69
C ASN A 134 14.03 21.34 -13.62
N GLY A 135 13.55 20.10 -13.61
CA GLY A 135 14.01 19.00 -14.46
C GLY A 135 15.32 18.32 -14.01
N SER A 136 15.93 18.75 -12.90
CA SER A 136 17.16 18.13 -12.39
C SER A 136 16.89 16.72 -11.88
N SER A 137 17.80 15.77 -12.15
CA SER A 137 17.67 14.37 -11.76
C SER A 137 17.62 14.19 -10.26
N LEU A 138 16.73 13.31 -9.80
CA LEU A 138 16.72 12.72 -8.48
C LEU A 138 16.96 11.22 -8.62
N LYS A 139 18.03 10.71 -8.00
CA LYS A 139 18.32 9.29 -7.89
C LYS A 139 18.15 8.85 -6.44
N MET A 140 17.42 7.79 -6.21
CA MET A 140 17.12 7.26 -4.89
C MET A 140 17.57 5.82 -4.81
N LEU A 141 18.47 5.50 -3.88
CA LEU A 141 18.75 4.13 -3.46
C LEU A 141 17.71 3.74 -2.41
N THR A 142 17.06 2.63 -2.62
CA THR A 142 16.10 2.04 -1.66
C THR A 142 16.62 0.71 -1.15
N LEU A 143 16.48 0.47 0.15
CA LEU A 143 16.87 -0.75 0.81
C LEU A 143 15.71 -1.28 1.64
N MET A 144 15.36 -2.55 1.47
CA MET A 144 14.20 -3.16 2.11
C MET A 144 14.51 -4.57 2.62
N ASP A 145 14.03 -4.89 3.82
CA ASP A 145 13.97 -6.26 4.30
C ASP A 145 12.81 -7.02 3.62
N GLU A 146 13.11 -8.14 2.97
CA GLU A 146 12.12 -8.89 2.20
C GLU A 146 11.10 -9.62 3.07
N TYR A 147 11.43 -9.97 4.30
CA TYR A 147 10.53 -10.68 5.19
C TYR A 147 9.52 -9.74 5.83
N SER A 148 10.00 -8.73 6.54
CA SER A 148 9.16 -7.75 7.24
C SER A 148 8.52 -6.70 6.33
N ARG A 149 9.05 -6.52 5.12
CA ARG A 149 8.68 -5.42 4.21
C ARG A 149 9.07 -4.04 4.73
N GLN A 150 9.91 -3.95 5.76
CA GLN A 150 10.43 -2.68 6.23
C GLN A 150 11.30 -2.02 5.16
N CYS A 151 11.05 -0.76 4.90
CA CYS A 151 11.99 0.06 4.15
C CYS A 151 13.08 0.55 5.11
N LEU A 152 14.26 -0.04 5.01
CA LEU A 152 15.37 0.22 5.91
C LEU A 152 15.99 1.59 5.65
N LYS A 153 16.20 1.93 4.37
CA LYS A 153 16.80 3.21 3.98
C LYS A 153 16.28 3.68 2.64
N ILE A 154 16.15 5.00 2.47
CA ILE A 154 16.06 5.68 1.19
C ILE A 154 17.09 6.80 1.17
N ARG A 155 18.13 6.66 0.33
CA ARG A 155 19.12 7.72 0.14
C ARG A 155 18.81 8.48 -1.13
N VAL A 156 18.61 9.79 -1.01
CA VAL A 156 18.23 10.68 -2.13
C VAL A 156 19.39 11.59 -2.49
N SER A 157 19.78 11.60 -3.77
CA SER A 157 20.82 12.50 -4.29
C SER A 157 20.60 12.75 -5.79
N ARG A 158 21.36 13.66 -6.36
CA ARG A 158 21.41 13.84 -7.83
C ARG A 158 22.20 12.71 -8.49
N LYS A 159 23.27 12.28 -7.84
CA LYS A 159 24.14 11.16 -8.27
C LYS A 159 24.44 10.32 -7.04
N LEU A 160 24.44 9.01 -7.22
CA LEU A 160 24.83 8.04 -6.20
C LEU A 160 25.94 7.18 -6.80
N LYS A 161 27.07 7.11 -6.11
CA LYS A 161 28.24 6.31 -6.44
C LYS A 161 28.31 5.08 -5.53
N ALA A 162 29.25 4.17 -5.77
CA ALA A 162 29.50 2.99 -4.93
C ALA A 162 29.66 3.36 -3.45
N LYS A 163 30.43 4.40 -3.14
CA LYS A 163 30.59 4.90 -1.76
C LYS A 163 29.26 5.28 -1.09
N ASP A 164 28.35 5.96 -1.82
CA ASP A 164 27.03 6.34 -1.26
C ASP A 164 26.17 5.10 -0.95
N VAL A 165 26.35 4.03 -1.74
CA VAL A 165 25.69 2.73 -1.52
C VAL A 165 26.25 2.08 -0.26
N LEU A 166 27.57 2.02 -0.10
CA LEU A 166 28.24 1.48 1.07
C LEU A 166 27.85 2.22 2.34
N ASP A 167 27.87 3.55 2.33
CA ASP A 167 27.45 4.37 3.46
C ASP A 167 26.00 4.07 3.86
N ALA A 168 25.10 3.92 2.88
CA ALA A 168 23.69 3.61 3.15
C ALA A 168 23.50 2.21 3.75
N LEU A 169 24.28 1.24 3.29
CA LEU A 169 24.30 -0.11 3.86
C LEU A 169 24.84 -0.13 5.28
N ALA A 170 25.98 0.52 5.52
CA ALA A 170 26.60 0.58 6.84
C ALA A 170 25.64 1.22 7.86
N GLU A 171 24.98 2.34 7.48
CA GLU A 171 23.97 2.97 8.32
C GLU A 171 22.80 2.02 8.63
N ALA A 172 22.28 1.31 7.62
CA ALA A 172 21.17 0.37 7.83
C ALA A 172 21.58 -0.83 8.69
N MET A 173 22.81 -1.35 8.52
CA MET A 173 23.34 -2.46 9.32
C MET A 173 23.58 -2.06 10.76
N ALA A 174 24.05 -0.83 11.02
CA ALA A 174 24.21 -0.32 12.38
C ALA A 174 22.89 -0.24 13.14
N GLU A 175 21.77 0.03 12.43
CA GLU A 175 20.45 0.13 13.04
C GLU A 175 19.72 -1.21 13.17
N ARG A 176 19.96 -2.17 12.25
CA ARG A 176 19.14 -3.38 12.09
C ARG A 176 19.90 -4.69 12.18
N GLY A 177 21.21 -4.64 12.22
CA GLY A 177 22.09 -5.83 12.11
C GLY A 177 22.42 -6.17 10.67
N VAL A 178 23.33 -7.14 10.49
CA VAL A 178 23.87 -7.55 9.20
C VAL A 178 22.93 -8.57 8.54
N PRO A 179 22.55 -8.39 7.26
CA PRO A 179 21.75 -9.39 6.55
C PRO A 179 22.60 -10.59 6.12
N ALA A 180 21.98 -11.77 5.98
CA ALA A 180 22.65 -12.92 5.43
C ALA A 180 22.87 -12.78 3.90
N HIS A 181 21.90 -12.15 3.22
CA HIS A 181 21.94 -12.01 1.77
C HIS A 181 21.47 -10.61 1.35
N ILE A 182 22.03 -10.12 0.26
CA ILE A 182 21.53 -8.96 -0.45
C ILE A 182 21.12 -9.36 -1.86
N ARG A 183 19.88 -9.06 -2.23
CA ARG A 183 19.36 -9.24 -3.59
C ARG A 183 19.49 -7.95 -4.38
N SER A 184 20.13 -8.06 -5.56
CA SER A 184 20.42 -6.93 -6.44
C SER A 184 20.06 -7.26 -7.89
N ASP A 185 19.74 -6.23 -8.66
CA ASP A 185 19.90 -6.30 -10.09
C ASP A 185 21.40 -6.20 -10.48
N ASN A 186 21.71 -6.32 -11.76
CA ASN A 186 23.07 -6.21 -12.27
C ASN A 186 23.43 -4.74 -12.61
N GLY A 187 22.93 -3.77 -11.86
CA GLY A 187 23.26 -2.36 -12.04
C GLY A 187 24.75 -2.08 -11.81
N PRO A 188 25.37 -1.17 -12.59
CA PRO A 188 26.82 -0.94 -12.54
C PRO A 188 27.32 -0.49 -11.16
N GLU A 189 26.49 0.20 -10.39
CA GLU A 189 26.83 0.63 -9.03
C GLU A 189 26.86 -0.54 -8.03
N PHE A 190 26.10 -1.62 -8.30
CA PHE A 190 26.02 -2.79 -7.44
C PHE A 190 27.04 -3.86 -7.78
N ILE A 191 27.49 -3.91 -9.04
CA ILE A 191 28.56 -4.80 -9.48
C ILE A 191 29.96 -4.14 -9.39
N ALA A 192 30.03 -2.90 -8.89
CA ALA A 192 31.30 -2.25 -8.64
C ALA A 192 32.16 -3.09 -7.68
N ARG A 193 33.42 -3.34 -8.04
CA ARG A 193 34.32 -4.18 -7.26
C ARG A 193 34.42 -3.78 -5.80
N GLU A 194 34.50 -2.47 -5.54
CA GLU A 194 34.49 -1.90 -4.20
C GLU A 194 33.29 -2.33 -3.33
N VAL A 195 32.11 -2.46 -3.94
CA VAL A 195 30.89 -2.92 -3.25
C VAL A 195 30.93 -4.44 -3.02
N GLN A 196 31.38 -5.19 -4.00
CA GLN A 196 31.49 -6.64 -3.89
C GLN A 196 32.51 -7.05 -2.84
N ASP A 197 33.72 -6.47 -2.88
CA ASP A 197 34.80 -6.72 -1.91
C ASP A 197 34.31 -6.42 -0.48
N TRP A 198 33.62 -5.29 -0.29
CA TRP A 198 33.08 -4.92 1.03
C TRP A 198 32.00 -5.88 1.53
N LEU A 199 31.09 -6.33 0.64
CA LEU A 199 30.07 -7.31 1.03
C LEU A 199 30.67 -8.66 1.40
N GLU A 200 31.70 -9.09 0.70
CA GLU A 200 32.46 -10.31 1.01
C GLU A 200 33.18 -10.21 2.37
N GLU A 201 33.83 -9.08 2.65
CA GLU A 201 34.46 -8.79 3.96
C GLU A 201 33.43 -8.86 5.11
N MET A 202 32.19 -8.41 4.86
CA MET A 202 31.10 -8.47 5.83
C MET A 202 30.42 -9.83 5.93
N GLY A 203 30.84 -10.81 5.12
CA GLY A 203 30.25 -12.14 5.07
C GLY A 203 28.86 -12.21 4.47
N ILE A 204 28.51 -11.24 3.61
CA ILE A 204 27.18 -11.11 3.01
C ILE A 204 27.17 -11.75 1.62
N CYS A 205 26.28 -12.70 1.40
CA CYS A 205 26.11 -13.32 0.08
C CYS A 205 25.24 -12.46 -0.85
N THR A 206 25.73 -12.17 -2.04
CA THR A 206 24.92 -11.45 -3.05
C THR A 206 24.10 -12.42 -3.89
N ILE A 207 22.79 -12.14 -4.02
CA ILE A 207 21.86 -12.86 -4.90
C ILE A 207 21.60 -11.98 -6.11
N TYR A 208 22.22 -12.28 -7.23
CA TYR A 208 21.96 -11.56 -8.48
C TYR A 208 20.70 -12.08 -9.17
N ILE A 209 19.94 -11.15 -9.73
CA ILE A 209 18.75 -11.44 -10.52
C ILE A 209 19.19 -11.88 -11.93
N GLU A 210 18.63 -12.97 -12.42
CA GLU A 210 18.88 -13.42 -13.79
C GLU A 210 18.44 -12.36 -14.80
N PRO A 211 19.25 -12.11 -15.86
CA PRO A 211 18.85 -11.22 -16.93
C PRO A 211 17.48 -11.60 -17.51
N GLY A 212 16.58 -10.63 -17.65
CA GLY A 212 15.21 -10.86 -18.13
C GLY A 212 14.23 -11.43 -17.11
N SER A 213 14.62 -11.58 -15.84
CA SER A 213 13.79 -12.12 -14.74
C SER A 213 13.39 -11.07 -13.67
N PRO A 214 12.74 -9.95 -14.05
CA PRO A 214 12.42 -8.88 -13.10
C PRO A 214 11.52 -9.34 -11.94
N TRP A 215 10.75 -10.44 -12.14
CA TRP A 215 9.93 -11.01 -11.07
C TRP A 215 10.72 -11.52 -9.85
N GLN A 216 12.02 -11.77 -10.01
CA GLN A 216 12.90 -12.17 -8.90
C GLN A 216 13.12 -11.02 -7.92
N ASN A 217 12.93 -9.75 -8.33
CA ASN A 217 12.95 -8.56 -7.47
C ASN A 217 11.55 -7.99 -7.16
N GLY A 218 10.52 -8.82 -7.26
CA GLY A 218 9.12 -8.39 -7.15
C GLY A 218 8.75 -7.72 -5.83
N HIS A 219 9.57 -7.87 -4.78
CA HIS A 219 9.34 -7.24 -3.48
C HIS A 219 9.65 -5.75 -3.55
N ILE A 220 10.84 -5.39 -4.01
CA ILE A 220 11.24 -3.99 -4.13
C ILE A 220 10.50 -3.28 -5.28
N GLU A 221 10.19 -3.96 -6.39
CA GLU A 221 9.31 -3.41 -7.42
C GLU A 221 7.92 -3.03 -6.87
N SER A 222 7.36 -3.91 -6.02
CA SER A 222 6.07 -3.63 -5.36
C SER A 222 6.18 -2.45 -4.40
N PHE A 223 7.30 -2.28 -3.72
CA PHE A 223 7.59 -1.12 -2.87
C PHE A 223 7.73 0.15 -3.71
N HIS A 224 8.51 0.16 -4.79
CA HIS A 224 8.66 1.28 -5.70
C HIS A 224 7.31 1.76 -6.28
N ASN A 225 6.44 0.82 -6.62
CA ASN A 225 5.08 1.15 -7.05
C ASN A 225 4.29 1.89 -5.97
N ARG A 226 4.56 1.64 -4.67
CA ARG A 226 3.95 2.38 -3.56
C ARG A 226 4.58 3.76 -3.39
N LEU A 227 5.90 3.81 -3.37
CA LEU A 227 6.65 5.06 -3.28
C LEU A 227 6.20 6.02 -4.40
N ARG A 228 6.12 5.55 -5.64
CA ARG A 228 5.61 6.37 -6.75
C ARG A 228 4.17 6.81 -6.56
N ASP A 229 3.26 5.88 -6.25
CA ASP A 229 1.82 6.14 -6.19
C ASP A 229 1.41 6.99 -4.98
N GLU A 230 2.11 6.85 -3.85
CA GLU A 230 1.74 7.44 -2.56
C GLU A 230 2.63 8.63 -2.14
N CYS A 231 3.76 8.87 -2.83
CA CYS A 231 4.69 9.98 -2.58
C CYS A 231 5.08 10.67 -3.88
N LEU A 232 5.94 10.09 -4.70
CA LEU A 232 6.58 10.79 -5.81
C LEU A 232 5.59 11.40 -6.82
N ASN A 233 4.48 10.73 -7.12
CA ASN A 233 3.46 11.24 -8.04
C ASN A 233 2.48 12.23 -7.39
N GLN A 234 2.63 12.53 -6.10
CA GLN A 234 1.77 13.47 -5.38
C GLN A 234 2.50 14.75 -5.01
N GLU A 235 3.82 14.72 -5.07
CA GLU A 235 4.68 15.82 -4.66
C GLU A 235 5.42 16.40 -5.88
N LEU A 236 5.67 17.68 -5.82
CA LEU A 236 6.52 18.41 -6.77
C LEU A 236 7.72 18.94 -6.01
N PHE A 237 8.88 18.32 -6.19
CA PHE A 237 10.07 18.66 -5.43
C PHE A 237 10.78 19.88 -6.04
N LEU A 238 10.97 20.93 -5.26
CA LEU A 238 11.71 22.13 -5.67
C LEU A 238 13.22 21.93 -5.51
N SER A 239 13.64 21.07 -4.59
CA SER A 239 15.05 20.80 -4.33
C SER A 239 15.31 19.37 -3.87
N VAL A 240 16.58 18.94 -3.91
CA VAL A 240 17.03 17.66 -3.35
C VAL A 240 16.86 17.62 -1.83
N ALA A 241 17.05 18.77 -1.16
CA ALA A 241 16.90 18.84 0.29
C ALA A 241 15.44 18.61 0.71
N GLU A 242 14.51 19.25 0.03
CA GLU A 242 13.07 19.03 0.24
C GLU A 242 12.70 17.57 -0.05
N ALA A 243 13.13 17.02 -1.19
CA ALA A 243 12.86 15.63 -1.55
C ALA A 243 13.36 14.66 -0.47
N ARG A 244 14.51 14.91 0.14
CA ARG A 244 15.02 14.08 1.26
C ARG A 244 14.09 14.09 2.45
N VAL A 245 13.58 15.24 2.85
CA VAL A 245 12.67 15.37 4.00
C VAL A 245 11.36 14.67 3.73
N VAL A 246 10.71 14.97 2.61
CA VAL A 246 9.39 14.42 2.26
C VAL A 246 9.44 12.91 2.07
N ILE A 247 10.46 12.40 1.39
CA ILE A 247 10.62 10.97 1.15
C ILE A 247 10.95 10.22 2.46
N GLU A 248 11.73 10.82 3.37
CA GLU A 248 12.02 10.22 4.67
C GLU A 248 10.77 10.18 5.57
N GLU A 249 9.97 11.25 5.57
CA GLU A 249 8.68 11.26 6.26
C GLU A 249 7.75 10.17 5.72
N TRP A 250 7.69 10.03 4.38
CA TRP A 250 6.92 8.96 3.75
C TRP A 250 7.46 7.57 4.12
N ARG A 251 8.80 7.37 4.18
CA ARG A 251 9.40 6.10 4.63
C ARG A 251 8.98 5.77 6.05
N GLY A 252 9.04 6.74 6.95
CA GLY A 252 8.56 6.58 8.32
C GLY A 252 7.07 6.25 8.38
N PHE A 253 6.24 6.91 7.58
CA PHE A 253 4.82 6.61 7.47
C PHE A 253 4.58 5.20 6.91
N TYR A 254 5.31 4.81 5.86
CA TYR A 254 5.23 3.46 5.27
C TYR A 254 5.51 2.38 6.30
N ASN A 255 6.57 2.52 7.09
CA ASN A 255 6.94 1.53 8.09
C ASN A 255 5.96 1.48 9.28
N ARG A 256 5.49 2.65 9.78
CA ARG A 256 4.73 2.75 11.04
C ARG A 256 3.21 2.75 10.87
N VAL A 257 2.70 3.10 9.70
CA VAL A 257 1.25 3.32 9.54
C VAL A 257 0.64 2.52 8.40
N HIS A 258 1.38 2.30 7.29
CA HIS A 258 0.83 1.70 6.08
C HIS A 258 0.39 0.24 6.29
N PRO A 259 -0.93 -0.10 6.14
CA PRO A 259 -1.39 -1.46 6.31
C PRO A 259 -0.96 -2.35 5.15
N HIS A 260 -0.19 -3.39 5.43
CA HIS A 260 0.34 -4.29 4.42
C HIS A 260 -0.48 -5.59 4.33
N SER A 261 -1.13 -5.85 3.20
CA SER A 261 -2.04 -7.00 3.05
C SER A 261 -1.36 -8.37 3.21
N ARG A 262 -0.07 -8.46 2.86
CA ARG A 262 0.75 -9.67 3.03
C ARG A 262 1.12 -9.94 4.49
N LEU A 263 1.13 -8.90 5.32
CA LEU A 263 1.43 -8.95 6.74
C LEU A 263 0.15 -8.97 7.59
N GLY A 264 -0.96 -9.47 7.07
CA GLY A 264 -2.24 -9.49 7.79
C GLY A 264 -2.83 -8.09 8.06
N PHE A 265 -2.44 -7.08 7.30
CA PHE A 265 -2.71 -5.66 7.48
C PHE A 265 -1.98 -5.01 8.67
N LEU A 266 -1.00 -5.67 9.26
CA LEU A 266 -0.02 -5.00 10.10
C LEU A 266 0.82 -4.04 9.24
N ASN A 267 1.38 -3.01 9.88
CA ASN A 267 2.46 -2.25 9.25
C ASN A 267 3.79 -3.02 9.37
N PRO A 268 4.82 -2.66 8.59
CA PRO A 268 6.11 -3.34 8.64
C PRO A 268 6.76 -3.38 10.03
N ASP A 269 6.70 -2.28 10.79
CA ASP A 269 7.30 -2.20 12.13
C ASP A 269 6.54 -3.08 13.15
N GLU A 270 5.20 -3.07 13.13
CA GLU A 270 4.39 -3.97 13.97
C GLU A 270 4.70 -5.44 13.67
N PHE A 271 4.81 -5.78 12.40
CA PHE A 271 5.12 -7.16 12.00
C PHE A 271 6.52 -7.55 12.47
N ALA A 272 7.55 -6.73 12.22
CA ALA A 272 8.91 -7.01 12.64
C ALA A 272 9.00 -7.18 14.15
N THR A 273 8.35 -6.32 14.93
CA THR A 273 8.30 -6.43 16.40
C THR A 273 7.62 -7.72 16.84
N SER A 274 6.50 -8.09 16.20
CA SER A 274 5.77 -9.31 16.56
C SER A 274 6.58 -10.59 16.31
N VAL A 275 7.40 -10.61 15.26
CA VAL A 275 8.24 -11.75 14.91
C VAL A 275 9.45 -11.81 15.83
N ALA A 276 10.11 -10.68 16.10
CA ALA A 276 11.26 -10.64 17.02
C ALA A 276 10.92 -11.12 18.44
N GLN A 277 9.66 -10.94 18.86
CA GLN A 277 9.18 -11.47 20.15
C GLN A 277 8.93 -12.98 20.16
N LEU A 278 8.77 -13.60 18.98
CA LEU A 278 8.51 -15.03 18.83
C LEU A 278 9.80 -15.85 18.60
N GLU A 279 10.90 -15.21 18.19
CA GLU A 279 12.19 -15.87 18.09
C GLU A 279 12.77 -16.05 19.48
N PRO A 280 13.10 -17.30 19.91
CA PRO A 280 13.77 -17.52 21.18
C PRO A 280 15.10 -16.77 21.17
N VAL A 281 15.40 -16.07 22.27
CA VAL A 281 16.70 -15.40 22.47
C VAL A 281 17.78 -16.49 22.31
N PRO A 282 18.73 -16.38 21.36
CA PRO A 282 19.79 -17.35 21.25
C PRO A 282 20.67 -17.26 22.49
N GLY A 283 20.63 -18.26 23.35
CA GLY A 283 21.60 -18.53 24.41
C GLY A 283 21.32 -17.87 25.76
N THR A 284 20.55 -18.52 26.60
CA THR A 284 20.85 -18.66 28.05
C THR A 284 21.23 -20.11 28.32
#